data_7c33870f6e6ab5f1dd73d46fa5a21bce
#
_entry.id   7c33870f6e6ab5f1dd73d46fa5a21bce
#
_cell.length_a   1.000
_cell.length_b   1.000
_cell.length_c   1.000
_cell.angle_alpha   90.00
_cell.angle_beta   90.00
_cell.angle_gamma   90.00
#
_symmetry.space_group_name_H-M   'P 1'
#
loop_
_entity.id
_entity.type
_entity.pdbx_description
1 polymer ?
#
loop_
_entity_poly.entity_id
_entity_poly.type
_entity_poly.pdbx_seq_one_letter_code
_entity_poly.pdbx_strand_id
1 'polypeptide(L)'
;MKFLPVLILATALSACGARSSDEERVRELLASAEQAAEARDTSDVLALVADEYTDAQGLDKTSLRNFLRAWLLAHPKVELLVNVESLEFPADGLAQAELSIAQVALGDASLERIRVELRRDGEDWRVVRADRRR
;
A
#
# COMPACT_ATOMS: atom_id res chain seq x y z
N MET A 1 -46.81 38.75 11.94
CA MET A 1 -45.38 38.54 11.68
C MET A 1 -45.06 37.08 11.96
N LYS A 2 -44.77 36.36 10.94
CA LYS A 2 -44.42 34.91 11.05
C LYS A 2 -42.92 34.79 10.88
N PHE A 3 -42.23 34.44 11.96
CA PHE A 3 -40.84 34.05 11.87
C PHE A 3 -40.77 32.55 11.52
N LEU A 4 -40.24 32.22 10.35
CA LEU A 4 -39.90 30.86 10.00
C LEU A 4 -38.55 30.52 10.63
N PRO A 5 -38.43 29.39 11.36
CA PRO A 5 -37.13 28.91 11.75
C PRO A 5 -36.47 28.29 10.53
N VAL A 6 -35.35 28.83 10.13
CA VAL A 6 -34.46 28.21 9.14
C VAL A 6 -33.83 26.98 9.80
N LEU A 7 -34.29 25.84 9.36
CA LEU A 7 -33.74 24.55 9.75
C LEU A 7 -32.37 24.40 9.08
N ILE A 8 -31.32 24.57 9.86
CA ILE A 8 -29.94 24.28 9.44
C ILE A 8 -29.80 22.76 9.37
N LEU A 9 -29.91 22.25 8.18
CA LEU A 9 -29.59 20.85 7.89
C LEU A 9 -28.06 20.73 7.81
N ALA A 10 -27.44 20.40 8.94
CA ALA A 10 -26.00 20.24 9.04
C ALA A 10 -25.54 18.95 8.32
N THR A 11 -24.75 19.19 7.37
CA THR A 11 -23.99 18.33 6.46
C THR A 11 -23.21 17.21 7.16
N ALA A 12 -23.74 16.01 7.10
CA ALA A 12 -23.04 14.77 7.48
C ALA A 12 -22.31 14.11 6.28
N LEU A 13 -21.90 14.90 5.29
CA LEU A 13 -21.33 14.37 4.03
C LEU A 13 -19.80 14.29 3.99
N SER A 14 -19.11 14.75 5.03
CA SER A 14 -17.63 14.86 4.98
C SER A 14 -16.89 13.55 5.23
N ALA A 15 -17.46 12.60 5.96
CA ALA A 15 -16.76 11.37 6.36
C ALA A 15 -16.59 10.35 5.22
N CYS A 16 -17.57 10.23 4.31
CA CYS A 16 -17.50 9.31 3.18
C CYS A 16 -16.49 9.77 2.11
N GLY A 17 -16.36 11.10 1.87
CA GLY A 17 -15.42 11.65 0.90
C GLY A 17 -13.96 11.48 1.32
N ALA A 18 -13.64 11.65 2.61
CA ALA A 18 -12.29 11.48 3.14
C ALA A 18 -11.83 10.00 3.04
N ARG A 19 -12.70 9.04 3.37
CA ARG A 19 -12.41 7.60 3.28
C ARG A 19 -12.21 7.16 1.83
N SER A 20 -13.03 7.64 0.88
CA SER A 20 -12.88 7.35 -0.55
C SER A 20 -11.56 7.90 -1.10
N SER A 21 -11.14 9.09 -0.67
CA SER A 21 -9.86 9.69 -1.05
C SER A 21 -8.67 8.90 -0.49
N ASP A 22 -8.73 8.45 0.75
CA ASP A 22 -7.70 7.61 1.36
C ASP A 22 -7.60 6.25 0.67
N GLU A 23 -8.71 5.62 0.36
CA GLU A 23 -8.74 4.37 -0.39
C GLU A 23 -8.09 4.51 -1.76
N GLU A 24 -8.43 5.55 -2.50
CA GLU A 24 -7.85 5.84 -3.81
C GLU A 24 -6.34 6.04 -3.72
N ARG A 25 -5.87 6.82 -2.75
CA ARG A 25 -4.43 7.06 -2.53
C ARG A 25 -3.66 5.82 -2.15
N VAL A 26 -4.22 4.96 -1.31
CA VAL A 26 -3.60 3.68 -0.96
C VAL A 26 -3.52 2.76 -2.18
N ARG A 27 -4.57 2.69 -2.99
CA ARG A 27 -4.57 1.90 -4.23
C ARG A 27 -3.56 2.43 -5.24
N GLU A 28 -3.43 3.72 -5.39
CA GLU A 28 -2.41 4.38 -6.23
C GLU A 28 -0.99 4.07 -5.74
N LEU A 29 -0.77 4.08 -4.42
CA LEU A 29 0.53 3.71 -3.84
C LEU A 29 0.90 2.27 -4.18
N LEU A 30 -0.04 1.33 -4.01
CA LEU A 30 0.18 -0.08 -4.32
C LEU A 30 0.47 -0.29 -5.81
N ALA A 31 -0.24 0.40 -6.70
CA ALA A 31 0.02 0.38 -8.13
C ALA A 31 1.39 0.98 -8.49
N SER A 32 1.78 2.05 -7.82
CA SER A 32 3.12 2.65 -8.00
C SER A 32 4.24 1.72 -7.54
N ALA A 33 4.02 0.99 -6.46
CA ALA A 33 4.98 -0.01 -5.98
C ALA A 33 5.16 -1.16 -6.99
N GLU A 34 4.07 -1.65 -7.58
CA GLU A 34 4.10 -2.65 -8.64
C GLU A 34 4.91 -2.15 -9.85
N GLN A 35 4.60 -0.96 -10.35
CA GLN A 35 5.30 -0.36 -11.49
C GLN A 35 6.79 -0.14 -11.21
N ALA A 36 7.14 0.35 -10.03
CA ALA A 36 8.53 0.54 -9.62
C ALA A 36 9.29 -0.78 -9.54
N ALA A 37 8.66 -1.83 -9.02
CA ALA A 37 9.25 -3.17 -8.96
C ALA A 37 9.47 -3.77 -10.35
N GLU A 38 8.50 -3.64 -11.24
CA GLU A 38 8.62 -4.09 -12.64
C GLU A 38 9.69 -3.30 -13.42
N ALA A 39 9.78 -2.00 -13.17
CA ALA A 39 10.84 -1.13 -13.73
C ALA A 39 12.21 -1.39 -13.08
N ARG A 40 12.26 -2.26 -12.05
CA ARG A 40 13.48 -2.61 -11.31
C ARG A 40 14.11 -1.41 -10.60
N ASP A 41 13.29 -0.43 -10.25
CA ASP A 41 13.71 0.79 -9.58
C ASP A 41 13.54 0.65 -8.06
N THR A 42 14.60 0.20 -7.40
CA THR A 42 14.64 0.02 -5.94
C THR A 42 14.40 1.35 -5.22
N SER A 43 14.93 2.45 -5.73
CA SER A 43 14.77 3.77 -5.11
C SER A 43 13.31 4.22 -5.10
N ASP A 44 12.58 4.00 -6.19
CA ASP A 44 11.17 4.34 -6.28
C ASP A 44 10.31 3.44 -5.36
N VAL A 45 10.63 2.15 -5.26
CA VAL A 45 9.98 1.27 -4.28
C VAL A 45 10.21 1.78 -2.85
N LEU A 46 11.45 2.08 -2.50
CA LEU A 46 11.82 2.54 -1.15
C LEU A 46 11.23 3.92 -0.80
N ALA A 47 10.96 4.76 -1.80
CA ALA A 47 10.29 6.04 -1.60
C ALA A 47 8.86 5.89 -1.05
N LEU A 48 8.23 4.74 -1.28
CA LEU A 48 6.88 4.42 -0.78
C LEU A 48 6.90 3.75 0.60
N VAL A 49 8.08 3.46 1.13
CA VAL A 49 8.28 2.77 2.41
C VAL A 49 8.65 3.79 3.48
N ALA A 50 8.01 3.69 4.65
CA ALA A 50 8.31 4.55 5.79
C ALA A 50 9.71 4.28 6.35
N ASP A 51 10.34 5.31 6.91
CA ASP A 51 11.67 5.18 7.53
C ASP A 51 11.69 4.19 8.71
N GLU A 52 10.57 4.08 9.43
CA GLU A 52 10.37 3.17 10.55
C GLU A 52 9.86 1.77 10.15
N TYR A 53 9.93 1.43 8.88
CA TYR A 53 9.51 0.10 8.39
C TYR A 53 10.15 -1.03 9.18
N THR A 54 9.35 -2.02 9.56
CA THR A 54 9.80 -3.30 10.10
C THR A 54 8.87 -4.41 9.64
N ASP A 55 9.37 -5.65 9.61
CA ASP A 55 8.57 -6.83 9.29
C ASP A 55 8.90 -8.02 10.18
N ALA A 56 8.18 -9.12 10.02
CA ALA A 56 8.36 -10.33 10.81
C ALA A 56 9.71 -11.03 10.56
N GLN A 57 10.40 -10.70 9.47
CA GLN A 57 11.74 -11.21 9.17
C GLN A 57 12.85 -10.39 9.83
N GLY A 58 12.48 -9.31 10.52
CA GLY A 58 13.43 -8.41 11.17
C GLY A 58 14.10 -7.41 10.22
N LEU A 59 13.56 -7.23 9.02
CA LEU A 59 14.06 -6.22 8.10
C LEU A 59 13.59 -4.83 8.52
N ASP A 60 14.49 -3.86 8.45
CA ASP A 60 14.22 -2.43 8.45
C ASP A 60 14.30 -1.88 7.01
N LYS A 61 14.12 -0.60 6.83
CA LYS A 61 14.15 0.01 5.48
C LYS A 61 15.51 -0.18 4.78
N THR A 62 16.61 -0.13 5.50
CA THR A 62 17.95 -0.33 4.95
C THR A 62 18.18 -1.76 4.49
N SER A 63 17.86 -2.73 5.34
CA SER A 63 17.98 -4.15 5.00
C SER A 63 16.96 -4.59 3.95
N LEU A 64 15.77 -3.99 3.93
CA LEU A 64 14.79 -4.18 2.86
C LEU A 64 15.36 -3.73 1.51
N ARG A 65 16.07 -2.60 1.46
CA ARG A 65 16.76 -2.13 0.24
C ARG A 65 17.74 -3.19 -0.27
N ASN A 66 18.58 -3.70 0.62
CA ASN A 66 19.57 -4.71 0.27
C ASN A 66 18.91 -6.00 -0.22
N PHE A 67 17.84 -6.43 0.45
CA PHE A 67 17.04 -7.58 0.04
C PHE A 67 16.46 -7.39 -1.36
N LEU A 68 15.82 -6.25 -1.63
CA LEU A 68 15.21 -5.96 -2.93
C LEU A 68 16.25 -5.91 -4.05
N ARG A 69 17.40 -5.32 -3.81
CA ARG A 69 18.50 -5.31 -4.79
C ARG A 69 18.98 -6.70 -5.13
N ALA A 70 19.20 -7.53 -4.11
CA ALA A 70 19.64 -8.92 -4.30
C ALA A 70 18.58 -9.74 -5.03
N TRP A 71 17.30 -9.57 -4.65
CA TRP A 71 16.19 -10.26 -5.27
C TRP A 71 16.04 -9.89 -6.74
N LEU A 72 16.11 -8.61 -7.08
CA LEU A 72 16.03 -8.13 -8.47
C LEU A 72 17.22 -8.63 -9.31
N LEU A 73 18.42 -8.72 -8.74
CA LEU A 73 19.57 -9.28 -9.44
C LEU A 73 19.39 -10.77 -9.76
N ALA A 74 18.76 -11.51 -8.84
CA ALA A 74 18.48 -12.93 -9.03
C ALA A 74 17.32 -13.18 -10.02
N HIS A 75 16.47 -12.19 -10.27
CA HIS A 75 15.28 -12.28 -11.11
C HIS A 75 15.31 -11.21 -12.22
N PRO A 76 16.11 -11.40 -13.28
CA PRO A 76 16.33 -10.38 -14.31
C PRO A 76 15.08 -10.06 -15.15
N LYS A 77 14.11 -10.95 -15.19
CA LYS A 77 12.82 -10.76 -15.86
C LYS A 77 11.71 -11.10 -14.89
N VAL A 78 11.03 -10.08 -14.41
CA VAL A 78 9.91 -10.22 -13.47
C VAL A 78 8.68 -9.53 -14.06
N GLU A 79 7.61 -10.30 -14.20
CA GLU A 79 6.27 -9.78 -14.40
C GLU A 79 5.49 -10.03 -13.10
N LEU A 80 4.92 -8.98 -12.55
CA LEU A 80 4.13 -9.03 -11.33
C LEU A 80 2.67 -8.70 -11.66
N LEU A 81 1.77 -9.49 -11.09
CA LEU A 81 0.34 -9.18 -11.06
C LEU A 81 -0.07 -9.04 -9.62
N VAL A 82 -0.35 -7.82 -9.21
CA VAL A 82 -0.79 -7.51 -7.85
C VAL A 82 -2.29 -7.34 -7.83
N ASN A 83 -2.97 -8.15 -7.02
CA ASN A 83 -4.38 -8.03 -6.78
C ASN A 83 -4.64 -7.65 -5.32
N VAL A 84 -5.41 -6.58 -5.10
CA VAL A 84 -5.84 -6.18 -3.77
C VAL A 84 -7.09 -6.99 -3.41
N GLU A 85 -6.94 -7.99 -2.56
CA GLU A 85 -8.03 -8.86 -2.13
C GLU A 85 -8.93 -8.17 -1.11
N SER A 86 -8.34 -7.39 -0.21
CA SER A 86 -9.09 -6.58 0.76
C SER A 86 -8.30 -5.34 1.14
N LEU A 87 -9.01 -4.29 1.49
CA LEU A 87 -8.45 -3.04 2.01
C LEU A 87 -9.34 -2.54 3.14
N GLU A 88 -8.77 -2.40 4.31
CA GLU A 88 -9.46 -1.95 5.51
C GLU A 88 -8.74 -0.76 6.13
N PHE A 89 -9.52 0.09 6.80
CA PHE A 89 -9.02 1.24 7.56
C PHE A 89 -9.38 1.05 9.03
N PRO A 90 -8.52 0.37 9.81
CA PRO A 90 -8.83 0.05 11.22
C PRO A 90 -8.91 1.29 12.12
N ALA A 91 -8.25 2.38 11.71
CA ALA A 91 -8.31 3.68 12.39
C ALA A 91 -8.02 4.80 11.39
N ASP A 92 -8.27 6.05 11.75
CA ASP A 92 -7.89 7.20 10.93
C ASP A 92 -6.37 7.21 10.71
N GLY A 93 -5.97 7.37 9.44
CA GLY A 93 -4.57 7.38 9.06
C GLY A 93 -3.87 6.01 9.06
N LEU A 94 -4.61 4.92 9.27
CA LEU A 94 -4.11 3.55 9.17
C LEU A 94 -4.86 2.76 8.12
N ALA A 95 -4.14 1.97 7.33
CA ALA A 95 -4.72 1.06 6.35
C ALA A 95 -4.05 -0.32 6.43
N GLN A 96 -4.82 -1.34 6.12
CA GLN A 96 -4.35 -2.72 6.03
C GLN A 96 -4.88 -3.32 4.74
N ALA A 97 -3.97 -3.83 3.90
CA ALA A 97 -4.32 -4.48 2.65
C ALA A 97 -3.86 -5.95 2.67
N GLU A 98 -4.70 -6.83 2.15
CA GLU A 98 -4.31 -8.19 1.78
C GLU A 98 -4.10 -8.21 0.26
N LEU A 99 -2.90 -8.61 -0.15
CA LEU A 99 -2.52 -8.69 -1.54
C LEU A 99 -2.27 -10.13 -1.94
N SER A 100 -2.67 -10.51 -3.13
CA SER A 100 -2.12 -11.66 -3.82
C SER A 100 -1.20 -11.18 -4.93
N ILE A 101 0.00 -11.71 -4.97
CA ILE A 101 1.02 -11.37 -5.96
C ILE A 101 1.32 -12.61 -6.76
N ALA A 102 0.93 -12.59 -8.03
CA ALA A 102 1.36 -13.58 -8.99
C ALA A 102 2.65 -13.12 -9.66
N GLN A 103 3.65 -13.97 -9.61
CA GLN A 103 4.93 -13.76 -10.26
C GLN A 103 5.09 -14.78 -11.38
N VAL A 104 5.35 -14.31 -12.58
CA VAL A 104 5.67 -15.16 -13.73
C VAL A 104 7.13 -14.91 -14.12
N ALA A 105 7.97 -15.92 -13.97
CA ALA A 105 9.37 -15.86 -14.35
C ALA A 105 9.73 -17.15 -15.10
N LEU A 106 10.14 -17.04 -16.36
CA LEU A 106 10.67 -18.14 -17.17
C LEU A 106 9.83 -19.43 -17.18
N GLY A 107 8.49 -19.28 -17.22
CA GLY A 107 7.57 -20.42 -17.28
C GLY A 107 7.13 -20.96 -15.91
N ASP A 108 7.70 -20.49 -14.82
CA ASP A 108 7.26 -20.80 -13.47
C ASP A 108 6.36 -19.68 -12.96
N ALA A 109 5.16 -20.06 -12.49
CA ALA A 109 4.24 -19.14 -11.84
C ALA A 109 4.21 -19.42 -10.34
N SER A 110 4.40 -18.39 -9.53
CA SER A 110 4.21 -18.47 -8.09
C SER A 110 3.15 -17.47 -7.63
N LEU A 111 2.38 -17.86 -6.62
CA LEU A 111 1.37 -17.00 -6.00
C LEU A 111 1.75 -16.82 -4.53
N GLU A 112 1.94 -15.58 -4.14
CA GLU A 112 2.19 -15.20 -2.75
C GLU A 112 1.08 -14.31 -2.23
N ARG A 113 0.77 -14.46 -0.94
CA ARG A 113 -0.13 -13.57 -0.22
C ARG A 113 0.67 -12.74 0.76
N ILE A 114 0.43 -11.44 0.73
CA ILE A 114 1.14 -10.48 1.56
C ILE A 114 0.12 -9.59 2.27
N ARG A 115 0.32 -9.40 3.57
CA ARG A 115 -0.38 -8.36 4.32
C ARG A 115 0.50 -7.13 4.38
N VAL A 116 -0.04 -6.00 3.99
CA VAL A 116 0.63 -4.70 4.00
C VAL A 116 -0.09 -3.78 4.96
N GLU A 117 0.65 -3.18 5.87
CA GLU A 117 0.17 -2.12 6.73
C GLU A 117 0.73 -0.78 6.26
N LEU A 118 -0.14 0.21 6.18
CA LEU A 118 0.19 1.54 5.70
C LEU A 118 -0.22 2.58 6.74
N ARG A 119 0.51 3.67 6.77
CA ARG A 119 0.21 4.82 7.62
C ARG A 119 0.24 6.09 6.77
N ARG A 120 -0.71 6.98 7.05
CA ARG A 120 -0.72 8.33 6.49
C ARG A 120 0.21 9.22 7.30
N ASP A 121 1.08 9.93 6.59
CA ASP A 121 1.98 10.94 7.13
C ASP A 121 1.69 12.26 6.38
N GLY A 122 0.96 13.16 7.03
CA GLY A 122 0.41 14.33 6.35
C GLY A 122 -0.61 13.93 5.29
N GLU A 123 -0.34 14.23 4.02
CA GLU A 123 -1.18 13.83 2.88
C GLU A 123 -0.69 12.55 2.19
N ASP A 124 0.50 12.09 2.56
CA ASP A 124 1.15 10.93 1.94
C ASP A 124 0.93 9.67 2.75
N TRP A 125 0.75 8.56 2.04
CA TRP A 125 0.74 7.23 2.63
C TRP A 125 2.10 6.56 2.47
N ARG A 126 2.48 5.75 3.45
CA ARG A 126 3.72 4.97 3.43
C ARG A 126 3.47 3.57 3.96
N VAL A 127 4.19 2.60 3.39
CA VAL A 127 4.19 1.23 3.89
C VAL A 127 5.05 1.15 5.15
N VAL A 128 4.46 0.70 6.25
CA VAL A 128 5.15 0.52 7.54
C VAL A 128 5.48 -0.93 7.84
N ARG A 129 4.79 -1.88 7.18
CA ARG A 129 5.00 -3.31 7.38
C ARG A 129 4.49 -4.09 6.17
N ALA A 130 5.21 -5.14 5.80
CA ALA A 130 4.78 -6.10 4.79
C ALA A 130 5.22 -7.51 5.18
N ASP A 131 4.26 -8.39 5.41
CA ASP A 131 4.51 -9.76 5.84
C ASP A 131 3.86 -10.78 4.91
N ARG A 132 4.57 -11.86 4.64
CA ARG A 132 4.00 -13.01 3.93
C ARG A 132 2.96 -13.70 4.79
N ARG A 133 1.86 -14.10 4.16
CA ARG A 133 0.82 -14.93 4.77
C ARG A 133 1.07 -16.37 4.38
N ARG A 134 1.16 -17.23 5.38
CA ARG A 134 1.22 -18.68 5.20
C ARG A 134 -0.18 -19.27 5.14
#